data_df965fd4dc0029c2fda196b312731cfa
#
_entry.id   df965fd4dc0029c2fda196b312731cfa
#
_cell.length_a   1.000
_cell.length_b   1.000
_cell.length_c   1.000
_cell.angle_alpha   90.00
_cell.angle_beta   90.00
_cell.angle_gamma   90.00
#
_symmetry.space_group_name_H-M   'P 1'
#
loop_
_entity.id
_entity.type
_entity.pdbx_description
1 polymer ?
#
loop_
_entity_poly.entity_id
_entity_poly.type
_entity_poly.pdbx_seq_one_letter_code
_entity_poly.pdbx_strand_id
1 'polypeptide(L)'
;MTPQYFEDVEIGAKRIAGSYTFTEAEIIAFAKKYDPQPFHIDPEAAKNGPFGGLVASGWHTVSVWMKVTVANRGAGNTLRAGVSPGFEDLRWVKPVRPGTTLIYSSEVIEKVELKSRPQWGLVKSRNEARDESGALYMSFTGKGFIARRP
;
A
#
# COMPACT_ATOMS: atom_id res chain seq x y z
N MET A 1 -24.87 -7.63 -1.68
CA MET A 1 -24.29 -6.46 -1.02
C MET A 1 -24.61 -5.18 -1.80
N THR A 2 -24.98 -4.12 -1.11
CA THR A 2 -25.27 -2.84 -1.75
C THR A 2 -23.97 -2.18 -2.20
N PRO A 3 -23.87 -1.72 -3.46
CA PRO A 3 -22.69 -1.00 -3.92
C PRO A 3 -22.48 0.27 -3.10
N GLN A 4 -21.23 0.51 -2.71
CA GLN A 4 -20.87 1.74 -2.00
C GLN A 4 -20.45 2.83 -2.98
N TYR A 5 -21.05 3.98 -2.83
CA TYR A 5 -20.74 5.18 -3.57
C TYR A 5 -19.92 6.17 -2.70
N PHE A 6 -19.47 7.24 -3.31
CA PHE A 6 -18.74 8.29 -2.62
C PHE A 6 -19.50 8.81 -1.38
N GLU A 7 -20.81 8.94 -1.47
CA GLU A 7 -21.67 9.40 -0.39
C GLU A 7 -21.64 8.46 0.83
N ASP A 8 -21.42 7.16 0.61
CA ASP A 8 -21.40 6.14 1.65
C ASP A 8 -20.05 6.01 2.38
N VAL A 9 -19.01 6.65 1.83
CA VAL A 9 -17.67 6.59 2.41
C VAL A 9 -17.62 7.48 3.64
N GLU A 10 -17.19 6.91 4.76
CA GLU A 10 -17.08 7.62 6.04
C GLU A 10 -15.63 8.00 6.34
N ILE A 11 -15.40 9.27 6.72
CA ILE A 11 -14.09 9.72 7.22
C ILE A 11 -13.81 9.03 8.55
N GLY A 12 -12.59 8.50 8.71
CA GLY A 12 -12.19 7.73 9.88
C GLY A 12 -12.43 6.23 9.76
N ALA A 13 -13.13 5.77 8.70
CA ALA A 13 -13.31 4.34 8.47
C ALA A 13 -11.96 3.66 8.23
N LYS A 14 -11.67 2.62 9.02
CA LYS A 14 -10.42 1.83 8.95
C LYS A 14 -10.70 0.42 8.48
N ARG A 15 -9.75 -0.14 7.74
CA ARG A 15 -9.80 -1.55 7.35
C ARG A 15 -8.40 -2.15 7.25
N ILE A 16 -8.33 -3.46 7.45
CA ILE A 16 -7.14 -4.24 7.14
C ILE A 16 -7.26 -4.71 5.68
N ALA A 17 -6.29 -4.37 4.86
CA ALA A 17 -6.25 -4.79 3.46
C ALA A 17 -5.72 -6.21 3.29
N GLY A 18 -4.80 -6.62 4.15
CA GLY A 18 -4.21 -7.95 4.14
C GLY A 18 -2.83 -7.97 4.77
N SER A 19 -2.21 -9.12 4.78
CA SER A 19 -0.84 -9.30 5.27
C SER A 19 0.01 -10.01 4.22
N TYR A 20 1.33 -9.87 4.36
CA TYR A 20 2.28 -10.47 3.44
C TYR A 20 3.62 -10.68 4.13
N THR A 21 4.22 -11.87 3.91
CA THR A 21 5.55 -12.20 4.42
C THR A 21 6.56 -12.06 3.30
N PHE A 22 7.58 -11.22 3.52
CA PHE A 22 8.65 -10.98 2.55
C PHE A 22 9.72 -12.05 2.69
N THR A 23 9.78 -12.98 1.74
CA THR A 23 10.83 -14.00 1.70
C THR A 23 12.08 -13.45 1.02
N GLU A 24 13.24 -14.00 1.35
CA GLU A 24 14.52 -13.63 0.70
C GLU A 24 14.42 -13.80 -0.83
N ALA A 25 13.86 -14.92 -1.29
CA ALA A 25 13.72 -15.21 -2.71
C ALA A 25 12.89 -14.16 -3.44
N GLU A 26 11.77 -13.73 -2.86
CA GLU A 26 10.90 -12.71 -3.46
C GLU A 26 11.51 -11.31 -3.42
N ILE A 27 12.21 -10.96 -2.34
CA ILE A 27 12.95 -9.69 -2.24
C ILE A 27 13.95 -9.58 -3.38
N ILE A 28 14.75 -10.61 -3.60
CA ILE A 28 15.76 -10.65 -4.65
C ILE A 28 15.11 -10.64 -6.05
N ALA A 29 14.07 -11.45 -6.26
CA ALA A 29 13.39 -11.55 -7.54
C ALA A 29 12.77 -10.22 -7.99
N PHE A 30 12.09 -9.52 -7.07
CA PHE A 30 11.56 -8.19 -7.35
C PHE A 30 12.67 -7.18 -7.68
N ALA A 31 13.69 -7.14 -6.85
CA ALA A 31 14.76 -6.16 -6.99
C ALA A 31 15.59 -6.35 -8.26
N LYS A 32 15.84 -7.58 -8.67
CA LYS A 32 16.54 -7.85 -9.95
C LYS A 32 15.83 -7.24 -11.15
N LYS A 33 14.51 -7.13 -11.10
CA LYS A 33 13.72 -6.53 -12.18
C LYS A 33 13.63 -5.01 -12.10
N TYR A 34 13.49 -4.44 -10.88
CA TYR A 34 13.04 -3.07 -10.71
C TYR A 34 13.96 -2.18 -9.88
N ASP A 35 14.82 -2.76 -9.04
CA ASP A 35 15.70 -2.02 -8.13
C ASP A 35 16.96 -2.84 -7.81
N PRO A 36 17.82 -3.06 -8.80
CA PRO A 36 18.94 -4.01 -8.67
C PRO A 36 20.16 -3.43 -7.90
N GLN A 37 19.89 -2.78 -6.78
CA GLN A 37 20.94 -2.34 -5.88
C GLN A 37 21.47 -3.51 -5.05
N PRO A 38 22.79 -3.56 -4.73
CA PRO A 38 23.41 -4.71 -4.06
C PRO A 38 22.72 -5.15 -2.78
N PHE A 39 22.26 -4.21 -1.94
CA PHE A 39 21.58 -4.53 -0.68
C PHE A 39 20.15 -5.06 -0.84
N HIS A 40 19.66 -5.15 -2.07
CA HIS A 40 18.37 -5.78 -2.41
C HIS A 40 18.52 -7.11 -3.18
N ILE A 41 19.68 -7.37 -3.77
CA ILE A 41 19.86 -8.54 -4.65
C ILE A 41 20.93 -9.51 -4.20
N ASP A 42 21.87 -9.10 -3.35
CA ASP A 42 23.00 -9.91 -2.94
C ASP A 42 23.16 -9.93 -1.41
N PRO A 43 22.76 -11.03 -0.74
CA PRO A 43 22.85 -11.14 0.72
C PRO A 43 24.27 -10.94 1.28
N GLU A 44 25.30 -11.40 0.56
CA GLU A 44 26.70 -11.26 1.01
C GLU A 44 27.16 -9.80 0.89
N ALA A 45 26.92 -9.16 -0.23
CA ALA A 45 27.25 -7.74 -0.42
C ALA A 45 26.46 -6.85 0.54
N ALA A 46 25.23 -7.20 0.84
CA ALA A 46 24.34 -6.45 1.73
C ALA A 46 24.86 -6.39 3.18
N LYS A 47 25.63 -7.39 3.64
CA LYS A 47 26.22 -7.40 5.00
C LYS A 47 27.10 -6.19 5.26
N ASN A 48 27.80 -5.71 4.24
CA ASN A 48 28.68 -4.56 4.31
C ASN A 48 28.02 -3.27 3.81
N GLY A 49 26.74 -3.33 3.48
CA GLY A 49 25.95 -2.21 2.99
C GLY A 49 25.32 -1.38 4.11
N PRO A 50 24.54 -0.35 3.74
CA PRO A 50 23.99 0.63 4.68
C PRO A 50 23.00 0.04 5.71
N PHE A 51 22.41 -1.14 5.41
CA PHE A 51 21.43 -1.78 6.29
C PHE A 51 22.01 -2.97 7.09
N GLY A 52 23.26 -3.33 6.87
CA GLY A 52 23.91 -4.47 7.54
C GLY A 52 23.34 -5.84 7.17
N GLY A 53 22.61 -5.94 6.07
CA GLY A 53 21.99 -7.15 5.55
C GLY A 53 21.00 -6.86 4.44
N LEU A 54 20.48 -7.92 3.82
CA LEU A 54 19.50 -7.81 2.74
C LEU A 54 18.21 -7.17 3.23
N VAL A 55 17.68 -6.23 2.45
CA VAL A 55 16.38 -5.59 2.69
C VAL A 55 15.58 -5.49 1.39
N ALA A 56 14.27 -5.50 1.52
CA ALA A 56 13.37 -5.32 0.38
C ALA A 56 13.46 -3.89 -0.15
N SER A 57 13.35 -3.74 -1.48
CA SER A 57 13.11 -2.44 -2.08
C SER A 57 11.83 -1.81 -1.53
N GLY A 58 11.85 -0.51 -1.27
CA GLY A 58 10.64 0.21 -0.87
C GLY A 58 9.52 0.08 -1.90
N TRP A 59 9.86 0.03 -3.18
CA TRP A 59 8.89 -0.19 -4.25
C TRP A 59 8.25 -1.58 -4.21
N HIS A 60 8.94 -2.57 -3.67
CA HIS A 60 8.39 -3.89 -3.41
C HIS A 60 7.28 -3.81 -2.35
N THR A 61 7.52 -3.09 -1.27
CA THR A 61 6.52 -2.92 -0.20
C THR A 61 5.26 -2.20 -0.69
N VAL A 62 5.40 -1.20 -1.55
CA VAL A 62 4.27 -0.50 -2.18
C VAL A 62 3.52 -1.40 -3.16
N SER A 63 4.24 -2.20 -3.96
CA SER A 63 3.63 -3.14 -4.90
C SER A 63 2.80 -4.20 -4.18
N VAL A 64 3.28 -4.69 -3.03
CA VAL A 64 2.54 -5.63 -2.19
C VAL A 64 1.28 -4.97 -1.61
N TRP A 65 1.35 -3.70 -1.22
CA TRP A 65 0.15 -2.96 -0.82
C TRP A 65 -0.94 -3.03 -1.91
N MET A 66 -0.57 -2.78 -3.16
CA MET A 66 -1.51 -2.87 -4.29
C MET A 66 -2.06 -4.28 -4.43
N LYS A 67 -1.21 -5.29 -4.37
CA LYS A 67 -1.61 -6.72 -4.45
C LYS A 67 -2.67 -7.07 -3.41
N VAL A 68 -2.41 -6.78 -2.13
CA VAL A 68 -3.35 -7.15 -1.06
C VAL A 68 -4.62 -6.29 -1.09
N THR A 69 -4.51 -5.04 -1.50
CA THR A 69 -5.66 -4.13 -1.63
C THR A 69 -6.61 -4.60 -2.73
N VAL A 70 -6.08 -4.97 -3.90
CA VAL A 70 -6.88 -5.46 -5.02
C VAL A 70 -7.52 -6.81 -4.70
N ALA A 71 -6.75 -7.72 -4.08
CA ALA A 71 -7.28 -9.01 -3.65
C ALA A 71 -8.43 -8.87 -2.66
N ASN A 72 -8.32 -7.94 -1.72
CA ASN A 72 -9.40 -7.66 -0.75
C ASN A 72 -10.64 -7.04 -1.43
N ARG A 73 -10.46 -6.25 -2.47
CA ARG A 73 -11.60 -5.72 -3.26
C ARG A 73 -12.41 -6.82 -3.93
N GLY A 74 -11.75 -7.89 -4.39
CA GLY A 74 -12.42 -9.04 -5.00
C GLY A 74 -13.29 -9.84 -4.04
N ALA A 75 -12.99 -9.84 -2.76
CA ALA A 75 -13.67 -10.62 -1.73
C ALA A 75 -14.87 -9.89 -1.09
N GLY A 76 -15.66 -9.18 -1.88
CA GLY A 76 -16.88 -8.52 -1.39
C GLY A 76 -16.77 -7.01 -1.20
N ASN A 77 -15.75 -6.39 -1.77
CA ASN A 77 -15.69 -4.94 -1.81
C ASN A 77 -16.70 -4.40 -2.82
N THR A 78 -17.67 -3.68 -2.31
CA THR A 78 -18.74 -3.06 -3.09
C THR A 78 -18.42 -1.62 -3.51
N LEU A 79 -17.22 -1.13 -3.16
CA LEU A 79 -16.81 0.22 -3.49
C LEU A 79 -16.65 0.40 -5.01
N ARG A 80 -17.37 1.35 -5.57
CA ARG A 80 -17.29 1.70 -6.99
C ARG A 80 -16.07 2.58 -7.26
N ALA A 81 -14.91 1.96 -7.16
CA ALA A 81 -13.63 2.62 -7.36
C ALA A 81 -13.34 2.82 -8.85
N GLY A 82 -12.92 4.02 -9.18
CA GLY A 82 -12.31 4.36 -10.45
C GLY A 82 -10.79 4.25 -10.37
N VAL A 83 -10.11 5.08 -11.15
CA VAL A 83 -8.66 5.14 -11.17
C VAL A 83 -8.12 6.03 -10.05
N SER A 84 -6.87 5.82 -9.69
CA SER A 84 -6.13 6.70 -8.78
C SER A 84 -5.36 7.75 -9.59
N PRO A 85 -5.46 9.05 -9.23
CA PRO A 85 -4.61 10.08 -9.85
C PRO A 85 -3.19 10.12 -9.27
N GLY A 86 -2.91 9.37 -8.22
CA GLY A 86 -1.60 9.34 -7.57
C GLY A 86 -1.68 9.20 -6.05
N PHE A 87 -0.57 9.50 -5.40
CA PHE A 87 -0.43 9.45 -3.94
C PHE A 87 0.50 10.56 -3.46
N GLU A 88 0.49 10.79 -2.16
CA GLU A 88 1.31 11.82 -1.49
C GLU A 88 2.04 11.20 -0.30
N ASP A 89 3.15 11.86 0.12
CA ASP A 89 3.86 11.57 1.37
C ASP A 89 4.26 10.11 1.55
N LEU A 90 4.78 9.48 0.51
CA LEU A 90 5.34 8.13 0.63
C LEU A 90 6.59 8.17 1.49
N ARG A 91 6.58 7.38 2.57
CA ARG A 91 7.69 7.25 3.50
C ARG A 91 8.02 5.79 3.77
N TRP A 92 9.28 5.44 3.64
CA TRP A 92 9.84 4.16 4.09
C TRP A 92 10.54 4.40 5.42
N VAL A 93 9.87 4.04 6.50
CA VAL A 93 10.28 4.39 7.87
C VAL A 93 11.28 3.40 8.43
N LYS A 94 11.14 2.12 8.06
CA LYS A 94 11.97 1.03 8.57
C LYS A 94 12.27 0.03 7.46
N PRO A 95 13.52 -0.48 7.37
CA PRO A 95 13.87 -1.47 6.35
C PRO A 95 13.14 -2.80 6.60
N VAL A 96 12.65 -3.41 5.52
CA VAL A 96 11.98 -4.72 5.56
C VAL A 96 13.01 -5.81 5.30
N ARG A 97 13.24 -6.66 6.30
CA ARG A 97 14.19 -7.77 6.22
C ARG A 97 13.51 -9.07 5.80
N PRO A 98 14.26 -10.04 5.26
CA PRO A 98 13.71 -11.35 4.97
C PRO A 98 13.00 -11.94 6.19
N GLY A 99 11.82 -12.53 5.97
CA GLY A 99 11.00 -13.12 7.03
C GLY A 99 10.05 -12.14 7.72
N THR A 100 10.09 -10.86 7.40
CA THR A 100 9.16 -9.86 7.96
C THR A 100 7.77 -10.05 7.38
N THR A 101 6.76 -10.11 8.26
CA THR A 101 5.36 -10.06 7.88
C THR A 101 4.81 -8.66 8.13
N LEU A 102 4.30 -8.02 7.09
CA LEU A 102 3.64 -6.73 7.19
C LEU A 102 2.13 -6.85 7.06
N ILE A 103 1.43 -6.12 7.91
CA ILE A 103 -0.03 -5.97 7.91
C ILE A 103 -0.34 -4.60 7.31
N TYR A 104 -1.10 -4.60 6.22
CA TYR A 104 -1.48 -3.39 5.50
C TYR A 104 -2.86 -2.92 5.93
N SER A 105 -2.96 -1.65 6.27
CA SER A 105 -4.21 -1.02 6.70
C SER A 105 -4.46 0.29 5.96
N SER A 106 -5.71 0.70 5.95
CA SER A 106 -6.15 1.94 5.30
C SER A 106 -7.18 2.65 6.18
N GLU A 107 -7.07 3.98 6.23
CA GLU A 107 -8.02 4.85 6.92
C GLU A 107 -8.42 6.00 6.00
N VAL A 108 -9.71 6.21 5.83
CA VAL A 108 -10.22 7.38 5.09
C VAL A 108 -9.97 8.64 5.90
N ILE A 109 -9.23 9.60 5.33
CA ILE A 109 -8.88 10.85 6.01
C ILE A 109 -9.53 12.09 5.42
N GLU A 110 -9.94 12.04 4.14
CA GLU A 110 -10.53 13.20 3.47
C GLU A 110 -11.43 12.75 2.31
N LYS A 111 -12.50 13.51 2.09
CA LYS A 111 -13.40 13.39 0.94
C LYS A 111 -13.44 14.74 0.24
N VAL A 112 -13.21 14.74 -1.07
CA VAL A 112 -13.20 15.96 -1.88
C VAL A 112 -14.23 15.85 -3.00
N GLU A 113 -15.13 16.80 -3.08
CA GLU A 113 -16.06 16.93 -4.21
C GLU A 113 -15.32 17.53 -5.41
N LEU A 114 -15.58 16.98 -6.61
CA LEU A 114 -14.92 17.38 -7.84
C LEU A 114 -15.90 18.12 -8.73
N LYS A 115 -15.76 19.44 -8.82
CA LYS A 115 -16.62 20.27 -9.68
C LYS A 115 -16.47 19.95 -11.16
N SER A 116 -15.26 19.61 -11.60
CA SER A 116 -14.95 19.26 -12.99
C SER A 116 -15.36 17.83 -13.38
N ARG A 117 -15.69 17.00 -12.39
CA ARG A 117 -16.09 15.58 -12.57
C ARG A 117 -17.24 15.25 -11.63
N PRO A 118 -18.46 15.74 -11.92
CA PRO A 118 -19.58 15.68 -10.97
C PRO A 118 -20.06 14.24 -10.67
N GLN A 119 -19.75 13.25 -11.53
CA GLN A 119 -20.09 11.85 -11.29
C GLN A 119 -19.05 11.13 -10.40
N TRP A 120 -17.98 11.81 -9.98
CA TRP A 120 -16.93 11.25 -9.15
C TRP A 120 -16.67 12.11 -7.93
N GLY A 121 -16.26 11.48 -6.85
CA GLY A 121 -15.62 12.14 -5.71
C GLY A 121 -14.21 11.62 -5.54
N LEU A 122 -13.35 12.38 -4.91
CA LEU A 122 -11.99 11.97 -4.55
C LEU A 122 -11.96 11.59 -3.08
N VAL A 123 -11.47 10.37 -2.81
CA VAL A 123 -11.25 9.91 -1.43
C VAL A 123 -9.74 9.81 -1.21
N LYS A 124 -9.28 10.42 -0.13
CA LYS A 124 -7.90 10.27 0.35
C LYS A 124 -7.88 9.32 1.52
N SER A 125 -6.95 8.39 1.50
CA SER A 125 -6.78 7.38 2.54
C SER A 125 -5.33 7.32 2.98
N ARG A 126 -5.12 7.27 4.29
CA ARG A 126 -3.82 6.97 4.88
C ARG A 126 -3.61 5.47 4.86
N ASN A 127 -2.57 5.04 4.16
CA ASN A 127 -2.18 3.64 4.08
C ASN A 127 -0.92 3.42 4.90
N GLU A 128 -0.91 2.34 5.67
CA GLU A 128 0.21 1.97 6.53
C GLU A 128 0.54 0.50 6.39
N ALA A 129 1.82 0.18 6.57
CA ALA A 129 2.30 -1.19 6.72
C ALA A 129 3.04 -1.29 8.06
N ARG A 130 2.57 -2.20 8.92
CA ARG A 130 3.13 -2.44 10.24
C ARG A 130 3.44 -3.92 10.42
N ASP A 131 4.45 -4.22 11.23
CA ASP A 131 4.69 -5.61 11.62
C ASP A 131 3.73 -6.05 12.75
N GLU A 132 3.88 -7.29 13.19
CA GLU A 132 3.04 -7.89 14.24
C GLU A 132 3.21 -7.21 15.60
N SER A 133 4.32 -6.51 15.83
CA SER A 133 4.55 -5.71 17.05
C SER A 133 3.89 -4.34 17.00
N GLY A 134 3.37 -3.94 15.83
CA GLY A 134 2.79 -2.61 15.60
C GLY A 134 3.80 -1.57 15.12
N ALA A 135 5.05 -1.95 14.85
CA ALA A 135 6.05 -1.02 14.32
C ALA A 135 5.72 -0.61 12.88
N LEU A 136 5.77 0.68 12.61
CA LEU A 136 5.52 1.23 11.28
C LEU A 136 6.72 1.04 10.37
N TYR A 137 6.49 0.51 9.17
CA TYR A 137 7.51 0.32 8.13
C TYR A 137 7.33 1.24 6.94
N MET A 138 6.09 1.51 6.55
CA MET A 138 5.76 2.33 5.39
C MET A 138 4.44 3.06 5.61
N SER A 139 4.33 4.27 5.09
CA SER A 139 3.06 5.01 5.05
C SER A 139 2.98 5.89 3.81
N PHE A 140 1.77 6.13 3.33
CA PHE A 140 1.49 7.12 2.29
C PHE A 140 0.01 7.49 2.30
N THR A 141 -0.31 8.63 1.68
CA THR A 141 -1.68 9.04 1.42
C THR A 141 -2.05 8.66 -0.02
N GLY A 142 -2.94 7.71 -0.18
CA GLY A 142 -3.49 7.31 -1.47
C GLY A 142 -4.67 8.17 -1.85
N LYS A 143 -4.86 8.36 -3.16
CA LYS A 143 -6.01 9.06 -3.74
C LYS A 143 -6.76 8.10 -4.65
N GLY A 144 -8.08 8.13 -4.61
CA GLY A 144 -8.91 7.30 -5.47
C GLY A 144 -10.21 8.00 -5.85
N PHE A 145 -10.58 7.88 -7.11
CA PHE A 145 -11.90 8.31 -7.55
C PHE A 145 -12.93 7.25 -7.18
N ILE A 146 -14.01 7.68 -6.56
CA ILE A 146 -15.16 6.83 -6.22
C ILE A 146 -16.38 7.39 -6.93
N ALA A 147 -17.15 6.52 -7.56
CA ALA A 147 -18.38 6.93 -8.26
C ALA A 147 -19.38 7.54 -7.28
N ARG A 148 -20.03 8.61 -7.70
CA ARG A 148 -21.16 9.21 -6.99
C ARG A 148 -22.46 8.50 -7.40
N ARG A 149 -23.48 8.61 -6.57
CA ARG A 149 -24.81 8.10 -6.93
C ARG A 149 -25.33 8.84 -8.16
N PRO A 150 -26.02 8.11 -9.07
CA PRO A 150 -26.69 8.72 -10.22
C PRO A 150 -27.69 9.81 -9.83
#